data_d36c59955686fc8efb1f56d2afa553e6
#
_entry.id   d36c59955686fc8efb1f56d2afa553e6
#
_cell.length_a   1.000
_cell.length_b   1.000
_cell.length_c   1.000
_cell.angle_alpha   90.00
_cell.angle_beta   90.00
_cell.angle_gamma   90.00
#
_symmetry.space_group_name_H-M   'P 1'
#
loop_
_entity.id
_entity.type
_entity.pdbx_description
1 polymer ?
#
loop_
_entity_poly.entity_id
_entity_poly.type
_entity_poly.pdbx_seq_one_letter_code
_entity_poly.pdbx_strand_id
1 'polypeptide(L)'
;MRDKDSNTFIAYLAIIATPFALGAFLLTWAPSIQYANEDPSSDGFVPPRIIAQLVERTQESTVTVWCEPTKGKGKQGTAFAIELETDVSKQYPTALITNHHVIEPCIGVDHKLTIALLYEEPVEAVIVKWDEENDLAVI
;
A
#
# COMPACT_ATOMS: atom_id res chain seq x y z
N MET A 1 45.57 48.85 45.50
CA MET A 1 45.73 47.47 45.00
C MET A 1 44.39 47.11 44.35
N ARG A 2 44.37 47.03 43.01
CA ARG A 2 43.12 46.74 42.26
C ARG A 2 43.08 45.23 42.06
N ASP A 3 42.03 44.66 42.55
CA ASP A 3 41.82 43.22 42.64
C ASP A 3 41.83 42.59 41.24
N LYS A 4 42.96 42.03 40.83
CA LYS A 4 43.18 41.40 39.54
C LYS A 4 42.51 39.99 39.49
N ASP A 5 42.20 39.45 40.66
CA ASP A 5 41.68 38.10 40.81
C ASP A 5 40.17 38.00 40.56
N SER A 6 39.45 39.10 40.82
CA SER A 6 38.00 39.16 40.60
C SER A 6 37.60 39.08 39.13
N ASN A 7 38.40 39.70 38.23
CA ASN A 7 38.11 39.69 36.80
C ASN A 7 38.37 38.31 36.15
N THR A 8 39.36 37.58 36.70
CA THR A 8 39.67 36.23 36.19
C THR A 8 38.61 35.24 36.61
N PHE A 9 38.03 35.36 37.81
CA PHE A 9 36.96 34.49 38.28
C PHE A 9 35.65 34.68 37.49
N ILE A 10 35.33 35.91 37.13
CA ILE A 10 34.14 36.26 36.32
C ILE A 10 34.32 35.70 34.89
N ALA A 11 35.54 35.78 34.34
CA ALA A 11 35.83 35.24 33.01
C ALA A 11 35.70 33.70 32.95
N TYR A 12 36.13 32.98 33.97
CA TYR A 12 35.97 31.53 34.07
C TYR A 12 34.51 31.12 34.22
N LEU A 13 33.70 31.83 35.04
CA LEU A 13 32.30 31.59 35.17
C LEU A 13 31.53 31.81 33.86
N ALA A 14 31.89 32.81 33.08
CA ALA A 14 31.31 33.08 31.76
C ALA A 14 31.61 31.96 30.73
N ILE A 15 32.83 31.41 30.78
CA ILE A 15 33.23 30.33 29.85
C ILE A 15 32.53 29.00 30.16
N ILE A 16 32.26 28.72 31.42
CA ILE A 16 31.57 27.49 31.82
C ILE A 16 30.05 27.62 31.66
N ALA A 17 29.48 28.80 31.83
CA ALA A 17 28.02 29.01 31.74
C ALA A 17 27.51 29.08 30.31
N THR A 18 28.33 29.53 29.34
CA THR A 18 27.91 29.68 27.94
C THR A 18 27.52 28.36 27.26
N PRO A 19 28.22 27.21 27.40
CA PRO A 19 27.82 25.99 26.78
C PRO A 19 26.52 25.41 27.38
N PHE A 20 26.28 25.63 28.68
CA PHE A 20 25.03 25.22 29.32
C PHE A 20 23.85 26.05 28.85
N ALA A 21 24.00 27.33 28.67
CA ALA A 21 22.93 28.20 28.16
C ALA A 21 22.63 27.90 26.68
N LEU A 22 23.64 27.64 25.85
CA LEU A 22 23.45 27.22 24.46
C LEU A 22 22.82 25.84 24.35
N GLY A 23 23.22 24.90 25.20
CA GLY A 23 22.61 23.56 25.24
C GLY A 23 21.14 23.60 25.65
N ALA A 24 20.78 24.40 26.66
CA ALA A 24 19.41 24.60 27.08
C ALA A 24 18.56 25.29 25.98
N PHE A 25 19.14 26.26 25.27
CA PHE A 25 18.46 26.94 24.17
C PHE A 25 18.20 26.01 22.98
N LEU A 26 19.17 25.17 22.63
CA LEU A 26 18.99 24.17 21.56
C LEU A 26 17.96 23.09 21.93
N LEU A 27 17.86 22.72 23.20
CA LEU A 27 16.85 21.76 23.66
C LEU A 27 15.43 22.36 23.67
N THR A 28 15.32 23.67 23.88
CA THR A 28 13.98 24.33 23.82
C THR A 28 13.57 24.71 22.42
N TRP A 29 14.53 24.79 21.48
CA TRP A 29 14.27 25.05 20.07
C TRP A 29 14.31 23.78 19.20
N ALA A 30 14.66 22.64 19.75
CA ALA A 30 14.39 21.40 19.05
C ALA A 30 12.86 21.38 18.83
N PRO A 31 12.38 21.39 17.57
CA PRO A 31 10.97 21.13 17.37
C PRO A 31 10.73 19.82 18.11
N SER A 32 9.92 19.88 19.18
CA SER A 32 9.34 18.66 19.71
C SER A 32 8.72 18.02 18.46
N ILE A 33 9.30 16.92 18.01
CA ILE A 33 8.56 15.99 17.15
C ILE A 33 7.48 15.50 18.14
N GLN A 34 6.45 16.33 18.30
CA GLN A 34 5.17 15.84 18.69
C GLN A 34 4.84 14.87 17.57
N TYR A 35 5.13 13.61 17.80
CA TYR A 35 4.22 12.60 17.28
C TYR A 35 2.88 13.05 17.86
N ALA A 36 2.17 13.81 17.04
CA ALA A 36 0.87 14.29 17.40
C ALA A 36 0.14 13.07 17.90
N ASN A 37 -0.41 13.16 19.10
CA ASN A 37 -1.46 12.25 19.56
C ASN A 37 -2.70 12.56 18.69
N GLU A 38 -2.49 12.61 17.39
CA GLU A 38 -3.55 12.65 16.42
C GLU A 38 -4.22 11.30 16.54
N ASP A 39 -5.50 11.36 16.75
CA ASP A 39 -6.34 10.18 16.71
C ASP A 39 -5.97 9.43 15.42
N PRO A 40 -5.49 8.16 15.50
CA PRO A 40 -5.08 7.40 14.33
C PRO A 40 -6.15 7.35 13.22
N SER A 41 -7.41 7.66 13.58
CA SER A 41 -8.49 7.77 12.62
C SER A 41 -8.43 9.06 11.79
N SER A 42 -7.68 10.08 12.20
CA SER A 42 -7.61 11.38 11.53
C SER A 42 -6.45 11.49 10.52
N ASP A 43 -5.42 10.69 10.65
CA ASP A 43 -4.25 10.67 9.76
C ASP A 43 -4.30 9.58 8.68
N GLY A 44 -5.41 8.85 8.61
CA GLY A 44 -5.58 7.72 7.69
C GLY A 44 -4.89 6.43 8.16
N PHE A 45 -4.34 6.41 9.38
CA PHE A 45 -3.78 5.20 9.96
C PHE A 45 -4.88 4.23 10.39
N VAL A 46 -4.87 3.03 9.83
CA VAL A 46 -5.84 1.98 10.17
C VAL A 46 -5.34 1.18 11.35
N PRO A 47 -6.08 1.09 12.47
CA PRO A 47 -5.69 0.27 13.62
C PRO A 47 -5.45 -1.20 13.25
N PRO A 48 -4.48 -1.90 13.85
CA PRO A 48 -4.11 -3.28 13.49
C PRO A 48 -5.28 -4.27 13.45
N ARG A 49 -6.24 -4.16 14.37
CA ARG A 49 -7.46 -5.00 14.38
C ARG A 49 -8.36 -4.78 13.16
N ILE A 50 -8.43 -3.54 12.64
CA ILE A 50 -9.21 -3.22 11.45
C ILE A 50 -8.44 -3.68 10.21
N ILE A 51 -7.11 -3.59 10.21
CA ILE A 51 -6.27 -4.12 9.13
C ILE A 51 -6.49 -5.62 8.97
N ALA A 52 -6.51 -6.40 10.06
CA ALA A 52 -6.76 -7.83 9.99
C ALA A 52 -8.11 -8.16 9.36
N GLN A 53 -9.18 -7.46 9.77
CA GLN A 53 -10.51 -7.62 9.17
C GLN A 53 -10.57 -7.19 7.70
N LEU A 54 -9.83 -6.13 7.34
CA LEU A 54 -9.74 -5.65 5.97
C LEU A 54 -9.03 -6.68 5.09
N VAL A 55 -7.91 -7.23 5.56
CA VAL A 55 -7.16 -8.28 4.86
C VAL A 55 -8.04 -9.50 4.62
N GLU A 56 -8.74 -9.99 5.65
CA GLU A 56 -9.66 -11.13 5.53
C GLU A 56 -10.72 -10.90 4.45
N ARG A 57 -11.42 -9.77 4.50
CA ARG A 57 -12.43 -9.40 3.48
C ARG A 57 -11.84 -9.26 2.08
N THR A 58 -10.63 -8.69 1.98
CA THR A 58 -9.97 -8.52 0.68
C THR A 58 -9.57 -9.87 0.10
N GLN A 59 -9.12 -10.81 0.92
CA GLN A 59 -8.79 -12.17 0.49
C GLN A 59 -10.00 -12.92 -0.08
N GLU A 60 -11.19 -12.72 0.47
CA GLU A 60 -12.43 -13.32 -0.01
C GLU A 60 -12.88 -12.78 -1.37
N SER A 61 -12.49 -11.57 -1.73
CA SER A 61 -12.88 -10.90 -2.99
C SER A 61 -11.77 -10.82 -4.03
N THR A 62 -10.57 -11.32 -3.71
CA THR A 62 -9.38 -11.23 -4.55
C THR A 62 -8.93 -12.61 -4.97
N VAL A 63 -8.72 -12.80 -6.28
CA VAL A 63 -8.28 -14.07 -6.86
C VAL A 63 -6.98 -13.90 -7.61
N THR A 64 -6.19 -14.97 -7.67
CA THR A 64 -5.07 -15.07 -8.59
C THR A 64 -5.59 -15.51 -9.96
N VAL A 65 -5.08 -14.91 -11.01
CA VAL A 65 -5.40 -15.21 -12.42
C VAL A 65 -4.19 -15.79 -13.09
N TRP A 66 -4.35 -16.89 -13.81
CA TRP A 66 -3.33 -17.48 -14.69
C TRP A 66 -3.86 -17.54 -16.10
N CYS A 67 -3.13 -16.91 -17.02
CA CYS A 67 -3.36 -16.98 -18.44
C CYS A 67 -2.24 -17.83 -19.07
N GLU A 68 -2.60 -19.01 -19.57
CA GLU A 68 -1.69 -19.99 -20.13
C GLU A 68 -2.05 -20.26 -21.59
N PRO A 69 -1.46 -19.54 -22.55
CA PRO A 69 -1.66 -19.83 -23.97
C PRO A 69 -1.02 -21.17 -24.34
N THR A 70 -1.62 -21.88 -25.28
CA THR A 70 -1.08 -23.17 -25.77
C THR A 70 0.33 -23.04 -26.33
N LYS A 71 0.67 -21.85 -26.85
CA LYS A 71 2.02 -21.51 -27.34
C LYS A 71 2.42 -20.15 -26.82
N GLY A 72 3.62 -20.06 -26.26
CA GLY A 72 4.17 -18.82 -25.76
C GLY A 72 4.36 -18.84 -24.23
N LYS A 73 4.53 -17.66 -23.66
CA LYS A 73 4.68 -17.49 -22.23
C LYS A 73 3.35 -17.04 -21.66
N GLY A 74 2.88 -17.74 -20.65
CA GLY A 74 1.74 -17.33 -19.85
C GLY A 74 2.07 -16.13 -18.96
N LYS A 75 1.03 -15.52 -18.43
CA LYS A 75 1.10 -14.45 -17.44
C LYS A 75 0.25 -14.81 -16.22
N GLN A 76 0.64 -14.21 -15.09
CA GLN A 76 -0.09 -14.30 -13.84
C GLN A 76 -0.39 -12.90 -13.34
N GLY A 77 -1.55 -12.74 -12.73
CA GLY A 77 -1.97 -11.48 -12.14
C GLY A 77 -3.00 -11.68 -11.05
N THR A 78 -3.66 -10.61 -10.70
CA THR A 78 -4.70 -10.56 -9.68
C THR A 78 -5.97 -10.00 -10.29
N ALA A 79 -7.11 -10.52 -9.86
CA ALA A 79 -8.43 -9.96 -10.15
C ALA A 79 -9.23 -9.81 -8.87
N PHE A 80 -10.22 -8.96 -8.91
CA PHE A 80 -11.17 -8.79 -7.80
C PHE A 80 -12.61 -8.81 -8.30
N ALA A 81 -13.50 -9.31 -7.45
CA ALA A 81 -14.90 -9.42 -7.76
C ALA A 81 -15.56 -8.05 -7.91
N ILE A 82 -16.38 -7.91 -8.93
CA ILE A 82 -17.20 -6.72 -9.16
C ILE A 82 -18.65 -7.14 -9.41
N GLU A 83 -19.57 -6.26 -9.04
CA GLU A 83 -20.97 -6.40 -9.41
C GLU A 83 -21.20 -5.72 -10.76
N LEU A 84 -21.71 -6.47 -11.74
CA LEU A 84 -22.09 -5.93 -13.04
C LEU A 84 -23.61 -5.87 -13.16
N GLU A 85 -24.17 -4.67 -13.24
CA GLU A 85 -25.58 -4.43 -13.53
C GLU A 85 -25.81 -4.43 -15.06
N THR A 86 -25.56 -5.56 -15.71
CA THR A 86 -25.69 -5.67 -17.17
C THR A 86 -26.30 -7.03 -17.57
N ASP A 87 -26.66 -7.18 -18.84
CA ASP A 87 -27.10 -8.47 -19.38
C ASP A 87 -26.01 -9.57 -19.29
N VAL A 88 -24.75 -9.18 -19.14
CA VAL A 88 -23.61 -10.08 -18.90
C VAL A 88 -23.74 -10.81 -17.58
N SER A 89 -24.28 -10.16 -16.54
CA SER A 89 -24.50 -10.77 -15.22
C SER A 89 -25.50 -11.92 -15.23
N LYS A 90 -26.36 -12.00 -16.24
CA LYS A 90 -27.30 -13.12 -16.41
C LYS A 90 -26.64 -14.38 -16.92
N GLN A 91 -25.59 -14.23 -17.72
CA GLN A 91 -24.82 -15.33 -18.30
C GLN A 91 -23.65 -15.75 -17.39
N TYR A 92 -23.03 -14.77 -16.75
CA TYR A 92 -21.87 -14.95 -15.88
C TYR A 92 -22.21 -14.34 -14.50
N PRO A 93 -22.61 -15.15 -13.53
CA PRO A 93 -23.07 -14.66 -12.21
C PRO A 93 -21.93 -14.02 -11.39
N THR A 94 -20.69 -14.35 -11.70
CA THR A 94 -19.50 -13.76 -11.08
C THR A 94 -18.66 -13.08 -12.15
N ALA A 95 -18.39 -11.81 -11.96
CA ALA A 95 -17.51 -11.04 -12.82
C ALA A 95 -16.31 -10.56 -12.02
N LEU A 96 -15.16 -10.67 -12.64
CA LEU A 96 -13.88 -10.25 -12.04
C LEU A 96 -13.23 -9.22 -12.95
N ILE A 97 -12.63 -8.19 -12.34
CA ILE A 97 -11.83 -7.22 -13.07
C ILE A 97 -10.35 -7.49 -12.85
N THR A 98 -9.58 -7.44 -13.92
CA THR A 98 -8.12 -7.59 -13.94
C THR A 98 -7.52 -6.62 -14.95
N ASN A 99 -6.20 -6.61 -15.09
CA ASN A 99 -5.54 -5.83 -16.12
C ASN A 99 -5.54 -6.55 -17.47
N HIS A 100 -5.68 -5.78 -18.56
CA HIS A 100 -5.61 -6.32 -19.94
C HIS A 100 -4.29 -7.07 -20.18
N HIS A 101 -3.17 -6.49 -19.75
CA HIS A 101 -1.85 -7.10 -19.97
C HIS A 101 -1.71 -8.49 -19.31
N VAL A 102 -2.51 -8.84 -18.30
CA VAL A 102 -2.51 -10.17 -17.66
C VAL A 102 -3.12 -11.21 -18.60
N ILE A 103 -4.21 -10.86 -19.29
CA ILE A 103 -4.95 -11.77 -20.14
C ILE A 103 -4.54 -11.68 -21.63
N GLU A 104 -3.75 -10.68 -22.01
CA GLU A 104 -3.30 -10.42 -23.37
C GLU A 104 -2.76 -11.68 -24.09
N PRO A 105 -1.91 -12.53 -23.47
CA PRO A 105 -1.42 -13.74 -24.14
C PRO A 105 -2.52 -14.78 -24.46
N CYS A 106 -3.68 -14.65 -23.84
CA CYS A 106 -4.82 -15.55 -24.03
C CYS A 106 -5.84 -15.03 -25.05
N ILE A 107 -5.69 -13.79 -25.52
CA ILE A 107 -6.65 -13.19 -26.44
C ILE A 107 -6.46 -13.77 -27.86
N GLY A 108 -7.54 -14.30 -28.41
CA GLY A 108 -7.57 -14.77 -29.81
C GLY A 108 -6.74 -16.03 -30.11
N VAL A 109 -6.28 -16.72 -29.07
CA VAL A 109 -5.52 -17.97 -29.18
C VAL A 109 -6.15 -19.05 -28.32
N ASP A 110 -5.82 -20.31 -28.61
CA ASP A 110 -6.17 -21.41 -27.72
C ASP A 110 -5.38 -21.32 -26.43
N HIS A 111 -6.09 -21.30 -25.30
CA HIS A 111 -5.55 -20.99 -23.99
C HIS A 111 -6.30 -21.68 -22.85
N LYS A 112 -5.66 -21.70 -21.69
CA LYS A 112 -6.29 -22.01 -20.42
C LYS A 112 -6.25 -20.77 -19.54
N LEU A 113 -7.41 -20.23 -19.18
CA LEU A 113 -7.54 -19.14 -18.22
C LEU A 113 -8.13 -19.72 -16.95
N THR A 114 -7.41 -19.59 -15.85
CA THR A 114 -7.85 -20.09 -14.54
C THR A 114 -7.72 -19.03 -13.48
N ILE A 115 -8.59 -19.13 -12.47
CA ILE A 115 -8.60 -18.29 -11.29
C ILE A 115 -8.63 -19.16 -10.04
N ALA A 116 -8.04 -18.69 -8.95
CA ALA A 116 -8.17 -19.31 -7.65
C ALA A 116 -8.23 -18.27 -6.53
N LEU A 117 -9.09 -18.51 -5.55
CA LEU A 117 -8.97 -17.89 -4.24
C LEU A 117 -7.76 -18.46 -3.49
N LEU A 118 -7.31 -17.73 -2.49
CA LEU A 118 -6.20 -18.19 -1.66
C LEU A 118 -6.54 -19.54 -1.01
N TYR A 119 -5.66 -20.55 -1.23
CA TYR A 119 -5.80 -21.93 -0.74
C TYR A 119 -6.94 -22.75 -1.36
N GLU A 120 -7.55 -22.28 -2.45
CA GLU A 120 -8.57 -23.06 -3.17
C GLU A 120 -8.03 -23.63 -4.50
N GLU A 121 -8.69 -24.65 -5.00
CA GLU A 121 -8.37 -25.25 -6.29
C GLU A 121 -8.73 -24.28 -7.44
N PRO A 122 -7.88 -24.16 -8.45
CA PRO A 122 -8.15 -23.30 -9.59
C PRO A 122 -9.40 -23.75 -10.38
N VAL A 123 -10.23 -22.79 -10.75
CA VAL A 123 -11.38 -22.99 -11.64
C VAL A 123 -11.17 -22.27 -12.96
N GLU A 124 -11.81 -22.75 -14.02
CA GLU A 124 -11.74 -22.13 -15.34
C GLU A 124 -12.53 -20.82 -15.37
N ALA A 125 -11.97 -19.84 -16.06
CA ALA A 125 -12.58 -18.54 -16.32
C ALA A 125 -12.64 -18.28 -17.83
N VAL A 126 -13.45 -17.31 -18.22
CA VAL A 126 -13.57 -16.87 -19.62
C VAL A 126 -13.32 -15.37 -19.74
N ILE A 127 -12.69 -14.95 -20.84
CA ILE A 127 -12.53 -13.54 -21.14
C ILE A 127 -13.86 -13.00 -21.68
N VAL A 128 -14.44 -12.05 -20.98
CA VAL A 128 -15.74 -11.44 -21.34
C VAL A 128 -15.52 -10.20 -22.22
N LYS A 129 -14.64 -9.31 -21.76
CA LYS A 129 -14.35 -8.04 -22.43
C LYS A 129 -13.01 -7.49 -21.98
N TRP A 130 -12.39 -6.67 -22.82
CA TRP A 130 -11.16 -5.94 -22.43
C TRP A 130 -11.13 -4.56 -23.07
N ASP A 131 -10.30 -3.71 -22.48
CA ASP A 131 -9.97 -2.37 -22.92
C ASP A 131 -8.44 -2.24 -22.83
N GLU A 132 -7.78 -2.28 -23.98
CA GLU A 132 -6.32 -2.23 -24.07
C GLU A 132 -5.78 -0.86 -23.70
N GLU A 133 -6.50 0.20 -24.07
CA GLU A 133 -6.07 1.58 -23.84
C GLU A 133 -6.01 1.91 -22.32
N ASN A 134 -6.99 1.40 -21.56
CA ASN A 134 -7.07 1.61 -20.13
C ASN A 134 -6.48 0.45 -19.30
N ASP A 135 -5.89 -0.56 -19.96
CA ASP A 135 -5.34 -1.77 -19.33
C ASP A 135 -6.34 -2.47 -18.40
N LEU A 136 -7.56 -2.65 -18.84
CA LEU A 136 -8.63 -3.31 -18.09
C LEU A 136 -9.19 -4.51 -18.81
N ALA A 137 -9.60 -5.52 -18.05
CA ALA A 137 -10.31 -6.68 -18.57
C ALA A 137 -11.33 -7.20 -17.57
N VAL A 138 -12.40 -7.79 -18.09
CA VAL A 138 -13.44 -8.51 -17.35
C VAL A 138 -13.36 -9.99 -17.75
N ILE A 139 -13.28 -10.83 -16.75
CA ILE A 139 -13.24 -12.29 -16.87
C ILE A 139 -14.31 -12.92 -15.98
#